data_0f8df3b4a980c6946f1d0a698a4338d1
#
_entry.id   0f8df3b4a980c6946f1d0a698a4338d1
#
_cell.length_a   1.000
_cell.length_b   1.000
_cell.length_c   1.000
_cell.angle_alpha   90.00
_cell.angle_beta   90.00
_cell.angle_gamma   90.00
#
_symmetry.space_group_name_H-M   'P 1'
#
loop_
_entity.id
_entity.type
_entity.pdbx_description
1 polymer ?
#
loop_
_entity_poly.entity_id
_entity_poly.type
_entity_poly.pdbx_seq_one_letter_code
_entity_poly.pdbx_strand_id
1 'polypeptide(L)'
;MCLNWNLQLGESVVRFDPKNTLILVALEAELPREMIPSWKVAYTGVGKVNAALKGSEYVARYKPVNLINFGTAGALNPELSGLLEVTQFFQRDMDARDMGFALGQTPFEEAPYFSAQEHGVSCGTGDSFVTAPPELQTDLVDMEAFALAKLAQMAGIHFSCFKYVSDQADENSPSAWKDNLAHASHVFINEILENHI
;
A
#
# COMPACT_ATOMS: atom_id res chain seq x y z
N MET A 1 -20.17 -2.91 16.54
CA MET A 1 -19.77 -1.52 16.92
C MET A 1 -18.62 -1.18 16.00
N CYS A 2 -18.91 -0.51 14.86
CA CYS A 2 -17.89 -0.13 13.89
C CYS A 2 -16.86 0.73 14.59
N LEU A 3 -15.62 0.29 14.66
CA LEU A 3 -14.49 1.11 15.03
C LEU A 3 -14.27 2.09 13.86
N ASN A 4 -15.07 3.18 13.86
CA ASN A 4 -14.79 4.32 13.01
C ASN A 4 -13.43 4.87 13.39
N TRP A 5 -12.48 4.80 12.47
CA TRP A 5 -11.27 5.60 12.48
C TRP A 5 -11.64 7.06 12.25
N ASN A 6 -12.37 7.68 13.18
CA ASN A 6 -12.48 9.13 13.26
C ASN A 6 -11.17 9.67 13.87
N LEU A 7 -10.08 9.58 13.14
CA LEU A 7 -9.07 10.60 13.23
C LEU A 7 -9.72 11.87 12.68
N GLN A 8 -10.01 12.84 13.57
CA GLN A 8 -10.31 14.21 13.19
C GLN A 8 -9.10 14.75 12.41
N LEU A 9 -9.09 14.50 11.10
CA LEU A 9 -8.26 15.22 10.16
C LEU A 9 -8.96 16.57 9.92
N GLY A 10 -8.68 17.53 10.79
CA GLY A 10 -8.58 18.91 10.32
C GLY A 10 -7.55 18.89 9.17
N GLU A 11 -7.67 19.78 8.19
CA GLU A 11 -6.77 19.96 7.03
C GLU A 11 -5.29 20.22 7.44
N SER A 12 -4.69 19.35 8.23
CA SER A 12 -3.29 19.38 8.55
C SER A 12 -2.57 18.52 7.52
N VAL A 13 -1.83 19.15 6.63
CA VAL A 13 -0.82 18.50 5.79
C VAL A 13 -0.01 17.58 6.69
N VAL A 14 -0.13 16.27 6.50
CA VAL A 14 0.64 15.29 7.27
C VAL A 14 2.10 15.50 6.92
N ARG A 15 2.89 15.99 7.87
CA ARG A 15 4.33 16.14 7.71
C ARG A 15 5.02 14.88 8.22
N PHE A 16 5.79 14.24 7.37
CA PHE A 16 6.59 13.07 7.74
C PHE A 16 7.95 13.51 8.28
N ASP A 17 8.29 13.08 9.49
CA ASP A 17 9.64 13.27 10.06
C ASP A 17 10.46 11.97 9.86
N PRO A 18 11.63 12.03 9.18
CA PRO A 18 12.49 10.86 8.97
C PRO A 18 12.87 10.11 10.26
N LYS A 19 12.88 10.80 11.40
CA LYS A 19 13.26 10.19 12.69
C LYS A 19 12.22 9.20 13.20
N ASN A 20 10.93 9.46 12.95
CA ASN A 20 9.81 8.68 13.47
C ASN A 20 8.96 8.00 12.37
N THR A 21 9.38 8.10 11.12
CA THR A 21 8.73 7.48 9.96
C THR A 21 9.54 6.28 9.47
N LEU A 22 8.86 5.18 9.20
CA LEU A 22 9.41 4.00 8.52
C LEU A 22 8.72 3.86 7.16
N ILE A 23 9.53 3.72 6.10
CA ILE A 23 9.06 3.46 4.74
C ILE A 23 9.24 1.96 4.47
N LEU A 24 8.15 1.27 4.15
CA LEU A 24 8.15 -0.14 3.73
C LEU A 24 7.88 -0.23 2.23
N VAL A 25 8.76 -0.94 1.55
CA VAL A 25 8.74 -1.18 0.11
C VAL A 25 8.94 -2.66 -0.13
N ALA A 26 8.36 -3.22 -1.18
CA ALA A 26 8.55 -4.64 -1.47
C ALA A 26 9.99 -4.94 -1.91
N LEU A 27 10.51 -4.18 -2.86
CA LEU A 27 11.81 -4.42 -3.47
C LEU A 27 12.71 -3.17 -3.43
N GLU A 28 14.01 -3.37 -3.24
CA GLU A 28 14.99 -2.29 -3.29
C GLU A 28 15.01 -1.55 -4.63
N ALA A 29 14.68 -2.24 -5.73
CA ALA A 29 14.58 -1.65 -7.05
C ALA A 29 13.47 -0.59 -7.18
N GLU A 30 12.43 -0.64 -6.33
CA GLU A 30 11.34 0.34 -6.32
C GLU A 30 11.72 1.64 -5.59
N LEU A 31 12.62 1.57 -4.60
CA LEU A 31 13.12 2.75 -3.86
C LEU A 31 14.51 2.44 -3.30
N PRO A 32 15.59 2.65 -4.06
CA PRO A 32 16.95 2.45 -3.60
C PRO A 32 17.26 3.31 -2.37
N ARG A 33 17.85 2.69 -1.34
CA ARG A 33 18.15 3.36 -0.07
C ARG A 33 19.07 4.56 -0.22
N GLU A 34 20.00 4.50 -1.15
CA GLU A 34 20.96 5.57 -1.44
C GLU A 34 20.31 6.86 -1.95
N MET A 35 19.08 6.78 -2.50
CA MET A 35 18.32 7.96 -2.93
C MET A 35 17.73 8.74 -1.76
N ILE A 36 17.53 8.09 -0.59
CA ILE A 36 16.88 8.67 0.58
C ILE A 36 17.67 8.41 1.87
N PRO A 37 18.97 8.78 1.97
CA PRO A 37 19.86 8.40 3.07
C PRO A 37 19.42 8.89 4.45
N SER A 38 18.59 9.92 4.51
CA SER A 38 18.04 10.46 5.77
C SER A 38 16.82 9.70 6.29
N TRP A 39 16.21 8.83 5.48
CA TRP A 39 14.99 8.10 5.80
C TRP A 39 15.28 6.66 6.23
N LYS A 40 14.40 6.13 7.08
CA LYS A 40 14.40 4.70 7.40
C LYS A 40 13.57 3.96 6.37
N VAL A 41 14.24 3.26 5.45
CA VAL A 41 13.60 2.37 4.48
C VAL A 41 13.91 0.92 4.79
N ALA A 42 12.94 0.04 4.63
CA ALA A 42 13.10 -1.40 4.79
C ALA A 42 12.30 -2.16 3.73
N TYR A 43 12.87 -3.29 3.28
CA TYR A 43 12.35 -4.08 2.19
C TYR A 43 11.69 -5.35 2.72
N THR A 44 10.41 -5.50 2.40
CA THR A 44 9.61 -6.61 2.92
C THR A 44 9.75 -7.88 2.09
N GLY A 45 10.09 -7.77 0.81
CA GLY A 45 9.85 -8.81 -0.19
C GLY A 45 8.42 -8.75 -0.71
N VAL A 46 8.18 -9.48 -1.79
CA VAL A 46 6.90 -9.50 -2.51
C VAL A 46 5.89 -10.40 -1.79
N GLY A 47 4.63 -9.97 -1.78
CA GLY A 47 3.48 -10.74 -1.32
C GLY A 47 3.08 -10.49 0.13
N LYS A 48 1.83 -10.79 0.44
CA LYS A 48 1.18 -10.50 1.74
C LYS A 48 1.89 -11.12 2.93
N VAL A 49 2.37 -12.35 2.80
CA VAL A 49 3.05 -13.07 3.90
C VAL A 49 4.38 -12.39 4.24
N ASN A 50 5.19 -12.05 3.23
CA ASN A 50 6.43 -11.33 3.42
C ASN A 50 6.19 -9.93 4.02
N ALA A 51 5.23 -9.21 3.48
CA ALA A 51 4.83 -7.89 3.98
C ALA A 51 4.43 -7.95 5.47
N ALA A 52 3.60 -8.91 5.87
CA ALA A 52 3.17 -9.07 7.25
C ALA A 52 4.33 -9.43 8.18
N LEU A 53 5.13 -10.46 7.83
CA LEU A 53 6.22 -10.96 8.69
C LEU A 53 7.35 -9.93 8.83
N LYS A 54 7.87 -9.45 7.70
CA LYS A 54 8.96 -8.48 7.70
C LYS A 54 8.51 -7.11 8.19
N GLY A 55 7.32 -6.68 7.80
CA GLY A 55 6.72 -5.46 8.32
C GLY A 55 6.62 -5.47 9.84
N SER A 56 6.14 -6.57 10.43
CA SER A 56 6.06 -6.74 11.90
C SER A 56 7.44 -6.70 12.57
N GLU A 57 8.44 -7.37 11.99
CA GLU A 57 9.82 -7.33 12.48
C GLU A 57 10.37 -5.89 12.50
N TYR A 58 10.17 -5.14 11.40
CA TYR A 58 10.66 -3.78 11.27
C TYR A 58 9.90 -2.80 12.18
N VAL A 59 8.59 -2.92 12.29
CA VAL A 59 7.78 -2.12 13.22
C VAL A 59 8.24 -2.34 14.66
N ALA A 60 8.43 -3.58 15.08
CA ALA A 60 8.92 -3.90 16.42
C ALA A 60 10.32 -3.33 16.68
N ARG A 61 11.20 -3.35 15.67
CA ARG A 61 12.59 -2.87 15.75
C ARG A 61 12.68 -1.34 15.77
N TYR A 62 11.96 -0.66 14.87
CA TYR A 62 12.09 0.79 14.67
C TYR A 62 11.11 1.62 15.47
N LYS A 63 9.99 1.02 15.92
CA LYS A 63 8.90 1.65 16.68
C LYS A 63 8.46 3.00 16.08
N PRO A 64 8.08 3.01 14.79
CA PRO A 64 7.73 4.24 14.11
C PRO A 64 6.39 4.80 14.64
N VAL A 65 6.21 6.12 14.50
CA VAL A 65 4.91 6.79 14.68
C VAL A 65 4.13 6.77 13.37
N ASN A 66 4.85 6.90 12.24
CA ASN A 66 4.28 6.87 10.90
C ASN A 66 4.86 5.69 10.11
N LEU A 67 3.99 4.99 9.42
CA LEU A 67 4.33 3.92 8.47
C LEU A 67 3.90 4.34 7.09
N ILE A 68 4.84 4.44 6.16
CA ILE A 68 4.56 4.68 4.75
C ILE A 68 4.77 3.37 4.00
N ASN A 69 3.79 2.95 3.21
CA ASN A 69 4.00 1.98 2.15
C ASN A 69 4.16 2.72 0.83
N PHE A 70 5.28 2.53 0.16
CA PHE A 70 5.50 2.95 -1.21
C PHE A 70 5.75 1.73 -2.09
N GLY A 71 5.31 1.77 -3.33
CA GLY A 71 5.55 0.76 -4.34
C GLY A 71 4.78 1.04 -5.62
N THR A 72 4.89 0.11 -6.56
CA THR A 72 4.16 0.16 -7.82
C THR A 72 2.82 -0.57 -7.72
N ALA A 73 1.89 -0.25 -8.61
CA ALA A 73 0.61 -0.92 -8.73
C ALA A 73 0.13 -0.92 -10.19
N GLY A 74 -0.60 -1.96 -10.57
CA GLY A 74 -1.34 -1.99 -11.82
C GLY A 74 -2.67 -1.26 -11.69
N ALA A 75 -3.05 -0.43 -12.66
CA ALA A 75 -4.35 0.22 -12.69
C ALA A 75 -5.40 -0.66 -13.36
N LEU A 76 -6.53 -0.85 -12.70
CA LEU A 76 -7.74 -1.42 -13.30
C LEU A 76 -8.65 -0.30 -13.87
N ASN A 77 -8.56 0.89 -13.28
CA ASN A 77 -9.19 2.09 -13.82
C ASN A 77 -8.22 2.82 -14.76
N PRO A 78 -8.48 2.83 -16.09
CA PRO A 78 -7.55 3.39 -17.07
C PRO A 78 -7.39 4.91 -17.01
N GLU A 79 -8.24 5.62 -16.26
CA GLU A 79 -8.13 7.06 -16.06
C GLU A 79 -7.08 7.42 -15.01
N LEU A 80 -6.62 6.45 -14.21
CA LEU A 80 -5.63 6.67 -13.16
C LEU A 80 -4.20 6.49 -13.69
N SER A 81 -3.31 7.40 -13.28
CA SER A 81 -1.91 7.39 -13.66
C SER A 81 -1.05 8.17 -12.65
N GLY A 82 0.26 7.99 -12.70
CA GLY A 82 1.20 8.69 -11.82
C GLY A 82 1.20 8.16 -10.39
N LEU A 83 1.57 9.03 -9.44
CA LEU A 83 1.60 8.71 -8.02
C LEU A 83 0.25 9.00 -7.38
N LEU A 84 -0.31 8.03 -6.68
CA LEU A 84 -1.62 8.11 -6.06
C LEU A 84 -1.54 7.73 -4.58
N GLU A 85 -2.25 8.48 -3.73
CA GLU A 85 -2.50 8.06 -2.36
C GLU A 85 -3.66 7.06 -2.33
N VAL A 86 -3.39 5.86 -1.80
CA VAL A 86 -4.38 4.80 -1.61
C VAL A 86 -4.97 4.92 -0.22
N THR A 87 -6.29 4.97 -0.14
CA THR A 87 -7.02 5.15 1.12
C THR A 87 -7.95 4.00 1.47
N GLN A 88 -8.21 3.09 0.51
CA GLN A 88 -9.07 1.92 0.71
C GLN A 88 -8.33 0.64 0.31
N PHE A 89 -8.26 -0.33 1.22
CA PHE A 89 -7.45 -1.55 1.09
C PHE A 89 -8.30 -2.80 1.15
N PHE A 90 -8.28 -3.60 0.09
CA PHE A 90 -9.04 -4.84 -0.05
C PHE A 90 -8.11 -6.03 -0.20
N GLN A 91 -8.49 -7.19 0.34
CA GLN A 91 -7.78 -8.45 0.10
C GLN A 91 -8.46 -9.19 -1.06
N ARG A 92 -8.09 -8.90 -2.31
CA ARG A 92 -8.82 -9.32 -3.52
C ARG A 92 -8.90 -10.83 -3.73
N ASP A 93 -7.98 -11.60 -3.18
CA ASP A 93 -7.86 -13.05 -3.34
C ASP A 93 -8.31 -13.84 -2.10
N MET A 94 -8.91 -13.20 -1.11
CA MET A 94 -9.57 -13.88 0.00
C MET A 94 -10.97 -14.28 -0.44
N ASP A 95 -11.19 -15.57 -0.59
CA ASP A 95 -12.49 -16.13 -0.94
C ASP A 95 -12.95 -17.16 0.08
N ALA A 96 -13.90 -16.76 0.91
CA ALA A 96 -14.56 -17.59 1.89
C ALA A 96 -16.10 -17.59 1.69
N ARG A 97 -16.56 -17.39 0.45
CA ARG A 97 -17.99 -17.34 0.10
C ARG A 97 -18.71 -18.63 0.43
N ASP A 98 -18.07 -19.79 0.30
CA ASP A 98 -18.64 -21.08 0.70
C ASP A 98 -18.93 -21.18 2.21
N MET A 99 -18.30 -20.31 3.01
CA MET A 99 -18.56 -20.17 4.45
C MET A 99 -19.57 -19.04 4.77
N GLY A 100 -20.12 -18.37 3.75
CA GLY A 100 -21.10 -17.30 3.89
C GLY A 100 -20.52 -15.90 4.04
N PHE A 101 -19.22 -15.70 3.79
CA PHE A 101 -18.56 -14.38 3.83
C PHE A 101 -18.54 -13.74 2.45
N ALA A 102 -18.37 -12.42 2.38
CA ALA A 102 -18.20 -11.72 1.12
C ALA A 102 -16.81 -11.97 0.50
N LEU A 103 -16.69 -11.85 -0.82
CA LEU A 103 -15.40 -11.86 -1.50
C LEU A 103 -14.52 -10.75 -0.94
N GLY A 104 -13.27 -11.05 -0.61
CA GLY A 104 -12.31 -10.13 0.02
C GLY A 104 -12.43 -10.04 1.54
N GLN A 105 -13.47 -10.60 2.14
CA GLN A 105 -13.66 -10.58 3.59
C GLN A 105 -12.89 -11.72 4.27
N THR A 106 -12.01 -11.36 5.21
CA THR A 106 -11.43 -12.33 6.13
C THR A 106 -12.52 -12.84 7.08
N PRO A 107 -12.74 -14.16 7.20
CA PRO A 107 -13.76 -14.72 8.09
C PRO A 107 -13.64 -14.20 9.52
N PHE A 108 -14.79 -13.88 10.11
CA PHE A 108 -14.94 -13.38 11.49
C PHE A 108 -14.35 -11.97 11.75
N GLU A 109 -13.88 -11.27 10.70
CA GLU A 109 -13.55 -9.85 10.80
C GLU A 109 -14.78 -8.99 10.47
N GLU A 110 -14.89 -7.82 11.13
CA GLU A 110 -16.10 -6.97 11.04
C GLU A 110 -16.26 -6.31 9.66
N ALA A 111 -15.14 -6.03 8.98
CA ALA A 111 -15.15 -5.33 7.70
C ALA A 111 -14.36 -6.08 6.63
N PRO A 112 -14.83 -6.06 5.38
CA PRO A 112 -14.13 -6.70 4.26
C PRO A 112 -12.91 -5.90 3.77
N TYR A 113 -12.71 -4.68 4.25
CA TYR A 113 -11.63 -3.80 3.83
C TYR A 113 -11.24 -2.83 4.95
N PHE A 114 -10.04 -2.24 4.83
CA PHE A 114 -9.61 -1.11 5.65
C PHE A 114 -9.78 0.19 4.87
N SER A 115 -10.23 1.24 5.54
CA SER A 115 -10.36 2.55 4.93
C SER A 115 -9.81 3.62 5.85
N ALA A 116 -8.92 4.46 5.32
CA ALA A 116 -8.44 5.66 5.99
C ALA A 116 -9.38 6.86 5.76
N GLN A 117 -10.15 6.84 4.67
CA GLN A 117 -11.09 7.89 4.29
C GLN A 117 -12.36 7.26 3.68
N GLU A 118 -13.48 7.97 3.78
CA GLU A 118 -14.78 7.50 3.26
C GLU A 118 -14.76 7.35 1.73
N HIS A 119 -14.01 8.21 1.04
CA HIS A 119 -13.81 8.19 -0.41
C HIS A 119 -12.31 8.25 -0.73
N GLY A 120 -11.90 7.70 -1.87
CA GLY A 120 -10.53 7.75 -2.35
C GLY A 120 -10.16 6.56 -3.21
N VAL A 121 -8.89 6.47 -3.58
CA VAL A 121 -8.37 5.39 -4.44
C VAL A 121 -8.34 4.08 -3.67
N SER A 122 -8.91 3.04 -4.28
CA SER A 122 -8.95 1.69 -3.73
C SER A 122 -7.85 0.80 -4.32
N CYS A 123 -7.28 -0.10 -3.50
CA CYS A 123 -6.28 -1.06 -3.94
C CYS A 123 -6.65 -2.49 -3.49
N GLY A 124 -6.67 -3.41 -4.44
CA GLY A 124 -6.90 -4.83 -4.23
C GLY A 124 -5.59 -5.61 -4.14
N THR A 125 -5.21 -6.01 -2.93
CA THR A 125 -3.99 -6.78 -2.67
C THR A 125 -4.20 -8.28 -2.83
N GLY A 126 -3.27 -8.97 -3.50
CA GLY A 126 -3.29 -10.44 -3.62
C GLY A 126 -1.94 -11.00 -4.05
N ASP A 127 -1.73 -12.31 -3.81
CA ASP A 127 -0.44 -12.99 -4.04
C ASP A 127 -0.28 -13.53 -5.48
N SER A 128 -0.89 -12.84 -6.46
CA SER A 128 -0.69 -13.12 -7.88
C SER A 128 -0.47 -11.83 -8.64
N PHE A 129 0.44 -11.85 -9.60
CA PHE A 129 0.62 -10.75 -10.56
C PHE A 129 -0.60 -10.70 -11.48
N VAL A 130 -1.21 -9.51 -11.62
CA VAL A 130 -2.46 -9.35 -12.36
C VAL A 130 -2.18 -9.00 -13.81
N THR A 131 -2.72 -9.82 -14.73
CA THR A 131 -2.65 -9.63 -16.18
C THR A 131 -4.04 -9.62 -16.83
N ALA A 132 -5.09 -9.75 -16.01
CA ALA A 132 -6.49 -9.63 -16.39
C ALA A 132 -7.30 -9.18 -15.16
N PRO A 133 -8.41 -8.43 -15.32
CA PRO A 133 -9.19 -7.90 -14.21
C PRO A 133 -9.63 -9.01 -13.24
N PRO A 134 -9.34 -8.88 -11.94
CA PRO A 134 -9.81 -9.83 -10.92
C PRO A 134 -11.32 -9.71 -10.69
N GLU A 135 -11.92 -10.70 -10.03
CA GLU A 135 -13.35 -10.68 -9.71
C GLU A 135 -13.71 -9.53 -8.75
N LEU A 136 -12.89 -9.31 -7.71
CA LEU A 136 -13.06 -8.16 -6.83
C LEU A 136 -12.46 -6.92 -7.49
N GLN A 137 -13.35 -5.99 -7.87
CA GLN A 137 -12.97 -4.77 -8.58
C GLN A 137 -12.49 -3.69 -7.60
N THR A 138 -11.33 -3.10 -7.90
CA THR A 138 -10.74 -1.94 -7.21
C THR A 138 -10.12 -1.03 -8.26
N ASP A 139 -9.67 0.16 -7.90
CA ASP A 139 -9.00 1.07 -8.83
C ASP A 139 -7.60 0.57 -9.21
N LEU A 140 -6.86 0.07 -8.22
CA LEU A 140 -5.50 -0.44 -8.36
C LEU A 140 -5.40 -1.88 -7.86
N VAL A 141 -4.33 -2.57 -8.29
CA VAL A 141 -3.93 -3.89 -7.76
C VAL A 141 -2.46 -3.89 -7.36
N ASP A 142 -2.16 -4.53 -6.24
CA ASP A 142 -0.81 -4.73 -5.72
C ASP A 142 -0.67 -6.11 -5.04
N MET A 143 0.44 -6.30 -4.32
CA MET A 143 0.70 -7.55 -3.63
C MET A 143 0.97 -7.39 -2.11
N GLU A 144 0.97 -6.17 -1.51
CA GLU A 144 1.38 -5.94 -0.11
C GLU A 144 0.47 -5.01 0.70
N ALA A 145 -0.16 -4.01 0.08
CA ALA A 145 -0.75 -2.87 0.77
C ALA A 145 -1.78 -3.25 1.84
N PHE A 146 -2.65 -4.23 1.59
CA PHE A 146 -3.62 -4.70 2.57
C PHE A 146 -2.94 -5.25 3.84
N ALA A 147 -1.87 -6.06 3.66
CA ALA A 147 -1.17 -6.65 4.79
C ALA A 147 -0.49 -5.59 5.65
N LEU A 148 0.06 -4.54 5.03
CA LEU A 148 0.70 -3.42 5.72
C LEU A 148 -0.31 -2.49 6.38
N ALA A 149 -1.46 -2.24 5.75
CA ALA A 149 -2.57 -1.50 6.36
C ALA A 149 -3.08 -2.21 7.62
N LYS A 150 -3.29 -3.53 7.53
CA LYS A 150 -3.68 -4.37 8.66
C LYS A 150 -2.65 -4.36 9.79
N LEU A 151 -1.37 -4.47 9.45
CA LEU A 151 -0.28 -4.37 10.42
C LEU A 151 -0.30 -3.03 11.15
N ALA A 152 -0.41 -1.92 10.43
CA ALA A 152 -0.44 -0.58 11.01
C ALA A 152 -1.65 -0.40 11.94
N GLN A 153 -2.81 -0.89 11.53
CA GLN A 153 -4.02 -0.90 12.35
C GLN A 153 -3.80 -1.65 13.67
N MET A 154 -3.29 -2.87 13.59
CA MET A 154 -3.06 -3.71 14.79
C MET A 154 -2.01 -3.10 15.73
N ALA A 155 -1.02 -2.40 15.17
CA ALA A 155 0.04 -1.74 15.93
C ALA A 155 -0.33 -0.32 16.43
N GLY A 156 -1.47 0.24 15.99
CA GLY A 156 -1.89 1.60 16.33
C GLY A 156 -0.97 2.68 15.75
N ILE A 157 -0.44 2.45 14.54
CA ILE A 157 0.50 3.34 13.84
C ILE A 157 -0.24 4.06 12.72
N HIS A 158 0.06 5.36 12.53
CA HIS A 158 -0.46 6.10 11.39
C HIS A 158 0.06 5.52 10.08
N PHE A 159 -0.84 5.22 9.13
CA PHE A 159 -0.52 4.57 7.86
C PHE A 159 -0.85 5.46 6.68
N SER A 160 0.11 5.61 5.78
CA SER A 160 -0.06 6.24 4.47
C SER A 160 0.45 5.29 3.39
N CYS A 161 -0.26 5.19 2.28
CA CYS A 161 0.10 4.31 1.18
C CYS A 161 0.13 5.09 -0.12
N PHE A 162 1.28 5.08 -0.78
CA PHE A 162 1.48 5.73 -2.08
C PHE A 162 1.84 4.69 -3.11
N LYS A 163 1.07 4.64 -4.20
CA LYS A 163 1.29 3.72 -5.31
C LYS A 163 1.52 4.49 -6.61
N TYR A 164 2.60 4.16 -7.28
CA TYR A 164 2.84 4.64 -8.63
C TYR A 164 2.23 3.66 -9.63
N VAL A 165 1.37 4.16 -10.51
CA VAL A 165 0.77 3.33 -11.58
C VAL A 165 1.85 2.98 -12.59
N SER A 166 2.31 1.74 -12.55
CA SER A 166 3.37 1.22 -13.44
C SER A 166 2.84 0.63 -14.72
N ASP A 167 1.61 0.13 -14.71
CA ASP A 167 0.99 -0.62 -15.80
C ASP A 167 -0.56 -0.62 -15.68
N GLN A 168 -1.23 -1.19 -16.65
CA GLN A 168 -2.70 -1.25 -16.72
C GLN A 168 -3.26 -2.63 -16.35
N ALA A 169 -2.53 -3.42 -15.58
CA ALA A 169 -2.91 -4.77 -15.16
C ALA A 169 -3.35 -5.67 -16.34
N ASP A 170 -2.64 -5.58 -17.45
CA ASP A 170 -2.87 -6.31 -18.70
C ASP A 170 -1.69 -7.26 -19.06
N GLU A 171 -1.73 -7.87 -20.22
CA GLU A 171 -0.70 -8.81 -20.69
C GLU A 171 0.69 -8.15 -20.86
N ASN A 172 0.77 -6.82 -21.00
CA ASN A 172 2.01 -6.06 -21.17
C ASN A 172 2.63 -5.64 -19.81
N SER A 173 1.89 -5.78 -18.71
CA SER A 173 2.28 -5.32 -17.38
C SER A 173 3.67 -5.77 -16.92
N PRO A 174 4.15 -7.01 -17.19
CA PRO A 174 5.48 -7.42 -16.73
C PRO A 174 6.65 -6.61 -17.34
N SER A 175 6.53 -6.10 -18.56
CA SER A 175 7.54 -5.23 -19.18
C SER A 175 7.37 -3.78 -18.73
N ALA A 176 6.15 -3.26 -18.76
CA ALA A 176 5.84 -1.89 -18.37
C ALA A 176 6.26 -1.61 -16.91
N TRP A 177 6.02 -2.54 -15.99
CA TRP A 177 6.46 -2.45 -14.61
C TRP A 177 7.98 -2.19 -14.48
N LYS A 178 8.81 -2.97 -15.17
CA LYS A 178 10.28 -2.82 -15.12
C LYS A 178 10.76 -1.46 -15.64
N ASP A 179 10.15 -0.96 -16.70
CA ASP A 179 10.56 0.28 -17.34
C ASP A 179 10.20 1.51 -16.47
N ASN A 180 9.20 1.41 -15.61
CA ASN A 180 8.70 2.51 -14.80
C ASN A 180 9.30 2.61 -13.39
N LEU A 181 10.06 1.61 -12.90
CA LEU A 181 10.57 1.57 -11.54
C LEU A 181 11.40 2.81 -11.15
N ALA A 182 12.38 3.19 -11.97
CA ALA A 182 13.26 4.32 -11.66
C ALA A 182 12.50 5.65 -11.63
N HIS A 183 11.52 5.83 -12.52
CA HIS A 183 10.69 7.03 -12.56
C HIS A 183 9.79 7.13 -11.32
N ALA A 184 9.21 6.02 -10.91
CA ALA A 184 8.36 5.92 -9.72
C ALA A 184 9.08 6.43 -8.45
N SER A 185 10.34 6.01 -8.24
CA SER A 185 11.16 6.44 -7.10
C SER A 185 11.33 7.97 -7.08
N HIS A 186 11.69 8.57 -8.21
CA HIS A 186 11.90 10.02 -8.31
C HIS A 186 10.63 10.81 -8.03
N VAL A 187 9.50 10.37 -8.57
CA VAL A 187 8.19 11.03 -8.35
C VAL A 187 7.83 10.97 -6.86
N PHE A 188 7.95 9.81 -6.22
CA PHE A 188 7.66 9.66 -4.80
C PHE A 188 8.54 10.56 -3.92
N ILE A 189 9.84 10.61 -4.19
CA ILE A 189 10.76 11.46 -3.42
C ILE A 189 10.36 12.93 -3.54
N ASN A 190 10.18 13.42 -4.76
CA ASN A 190 9.89 14.83 -5.01
C ASN A 190 8.52 15.25 -4.47
N GLU A 191 7.48 14.44 -4.70
CA GLU A 191 6.11 14.83 -4.36
C GLU A 191 5.78 14.58 -2.88
N ILE A 192 6.34 13.53 -2.27
CA ILE A 192 5.99 13.13 -0.91
C ILE A 192 7.08 13.49 0.09
N LEU A 193 8.32 13.07 -0.15
CA LEU A 193 9.35 13.21 0.87
C LEU A 193 9.93 14.64 0.94
N GLU A 194 10.07 15.34 -0.18
CA GLU A 194 10.61 16.71 -0.20
C GLU A 194 9.57 17.78 0.12
N ASN A 195 8.29 17.56 -0.22
CA ASN A 195 7.21 18.51 0.04
C ASN A 195 6.60 18.42 1.45
N HIS A 196 6.91 17.36 2.21
CA HIS A 196 6.34 17.11 3.54
C HIS A 196 7.38 17.15 4.67
N ILE A 197 8.57 17.70 4.43
CA ILE A 197 9.59 17.96 5.46
C ILE A 197 9.32 19.29 6.18
#